data_ecfc2107ffa307c0ee2795b1b79a15d8
#
_entry.id   ecfc2107ffa307c0ee2795b1b79a15d8
#
_cell.length_a   1.000
_cell.length_b   1.000
_cell.length_c   1.000
_cell.angle_alpha   90.00
_cell.angle_beta   90.00
_cell.angle_gamma   90.00
#
_symmetry.space_group_name_H-M   'P 1'
#
loop_
_entity.id
_entity.type
_entity.pdbx_description
1 polymer ?
#
loop_
_entity_poly.entity_id
_entity_poly.type
_entity_poly.pdbx_seq_one_letter_code
_entity_poly.pdbx_strand_id
1 'polypeptide(L)'
;FVLAKPLSIVFFLLVFLIPKITWRQKIVIFSCLLVLTLPYLKPLHYLGLEGGVDPQLQIQVMSRDPLYYAQVFLETISTDSLEILKGVVGNFGWLDYQLPIYLYFFYLIGFGYLLGSREVKTKQHRAGALLVLLLVVAGYYVSTYASLYISLTSVGHTTIKGVQGRYFLVLVPFVGLVIQE
;
A
#
# COMPACT_ATOMS: atom_id res chain seq x y z
N PHE A 1 -10.72 9.61 3.21
CA PHE A 1 -9.51 8.79 3.28
C PHE A 1 -8.57 9.06 2.09
N VAL A 2 -9.08 8.98 0.85
CA VAL A 2 -8.29 9.27 -0.37
C VAL A 2 -7.77 10.71 -0.39
N LEU A 3 -8.55 11.67 0.13
CA LEU A 3 -8.13 13.08 0.21
C LEU A 3 -6.93 13.29 1.15
N ALA A 4 -6.82 12.47 2.19
CA ALA A 4 -5.69 12.51 3.12
C ALA A 4 -4.46 11.74 2.60
N LYS A 5 -4.69 10.68 1.81
CA LYS A 5 -3.63 9.83 1.23
C LYS A 5 -4.00 9.46 -0.21
N PRO A 6 -3.50 10.18 -1.21
CA PRO A 6 -3.83 9.93 -2.63
C PRO A 6 -3.64 8.49 -3.10
N LEU A 7 -2.68 7.77 -2.51
CA LEU A 7 -2.42 6.37 -2.80
C LEU A 7 -3.62 5.44 -2.53
N SER A 8 -4.53 5.87 -1.67
CA SER A 8 -5.73 5.11 -1.32
C SER A 8 -6.74 5.00 -2.48
N ILE A 9 -6.49 5.67 -3.60
CA ILE A 9 -7.30 5.55 -4.83
C ILE A 9 -7.38 4.09 -5.33
N VAL A 10 -6.37 3.29 -5.03
CA VAL A 10 -6.33 1.86 -5.36
C VAL A 10 -7.52 1.11 -4.74
N PHE A 11 -8.03 1.56 -3.59
CA PHE A 11 -9.19 0.96 -2.94
C PHE A 11 -10.50 1.13 -3.72
N PHE A 12 -10.54 2.01 -4.73
CA PHE A 12 -11.71 2.10 -5.62
C PHE A 12 -11.94 0.80 -6.41
N LEU A 13 -10.91 -0.02 -6.59
CA LEU A 13 -11.06 -1.35 -7.17
C LEU A 13 -12.02 -2.25 -6.38
N LEU A 14 -12.22 -1.97 -5.09
CA LEU A 14 -13.17 -2.73 -4.26
C LEU A 14 -14.62 -2.59 -4.72
N VAL A 15 -14.95 -1.57 -5.53
CA VAL A 15 -16.28 -1.43 -6.17
C VAL A 15 -16.62 -2.69 -6.99
N PHE A 16 -15.61 -3.35 -7.57
CA PHE A 16 -15.81 -4.56 -8.35
C PHE A 16 -16.23 -5.77 -7.50
N LEU A 17 -16.02 -5.72 -6.18
CA LEU A 17 -16.46 -6.76 -5.25
C LEU A 17 -17.90 -6.58 -4.76
N ILE A 18 -18.55 -5.42 -5.03
CA ILE A 18 -19.92 -5.16 -4.54
C ILE A 18 -20.89 -6.12 -5.26
N PRO A 19 -21.63 -6.97 -4.51
CA PRO A 19 -22.63 -7.85 -5.10
C PRO A 19 -23.85 -7.06 -5.59
N LYS A 20 -24.65 -7.67 -6.45
CA LYS A 20 -25.94 -7.14 -6.94
C LYS A 20 -25.87 -5.86 -7.81
N ILE A 21 -24.67 -5.37 -8.13
CA ILE A 21 -24.46 -4.26 -9.05
C ILE A 21 -23.98 -4.80 -10.41
N THR A 22 -24.54 -4.32 -11.50
CA THR A 22 -24.14 -4.73 -12.85
C THR A 22 -22.73 -4.25 -13.17
N TRP A 23 -22.03 -4.93 -14.06
CA TRP A 23 -20.67 -4.56 -14.48
C TRP A 23 -20.59 -3.12 -15.01
N ARG A 24 -21.59 -2.71 -15.79
CA ARG A 24 -21.68 -1.33 -16.30
C ARG A 24 -21.76 -0.30 -15.17
N GLN A 25 -22.60 -0.55 -14.16
CA GLN A 25 -22.72 0.32 -12.99
C GLN A 25 -21.42 0.38 -12.20
N LYS A 26 -20.70 -0.73 -12.05
CA LYS A 26 -19.39 -0.77 -11.39
C LYS A 26 -18.37 0.14 -12.10
N ILE A 27 -18.31 0.06 -13.42
CA ILE A 27 -17.43 0.93 -14.22
C ILE A 27 -17.81 2.40 -14.04
N VAL A 28 -19.09 2.73 -14.10
CA VAL A 28 -19.55 4.12 -13.91
C VAL A 28 -19.17 4.63 -12.52
N ILE A 29 -19.43 3.86 -11.46
CA ILE A 29 -19.10 4.25 -10.08
C ILE A 29 -17.58 4.44 -9.96
N PHE A 30 -16.78 3.51 -10.45
CA PHE A 30 -15.33 3.61 -10.44
C PHE A 30 -14.83 4.86 -11.16
N SER A 31 -15.35 5.14 -12.36
CA SER A 31 -15.00 6.33 -13.14
C SER A 31 -15.42 7.62 -12.44
N CYS A 32 -16.60 7.67 -11.84
CA CYS A 32 -17.04 8.82 -11.05
C CYS A 32 -16.13 9.07 -9.86
N LEU A 33 -15.74 8.03 -9.12
CA LEU A 33 -14.81 8.14 -8.00
C LEU A 33 -13.45 8.68 -8.45
N LEU A 34 -12.94 8.20 -9.59
CA LEU A 34 -11.68 8.71 -10.17
C LEU A 34 -11.80 10.20 -10.52
N VAL A 35 -12.84 10.58 -11.25
CA VAL A 35 -13.05 11.98 -11.66
C VAL A 35 -13.16 12.91 -10.46
N LEU A 36 -13.89 12.51 -9.42
CA LEU A 36 -14.05 13.29 -8.20
C LEU A 36 -12.74 13.47 -7.42
N THR A 37 -11.78 12.56 -7.57
CA THR A 37 -10.49 12.62 -6.86
C THR A 37 -9.40 13.33 -7.66
N LEU A 38 -9.51 13.45 -8.98
CA LEU A 38 -8.51 14.12 -9.83
C LEU A 38 -8.11 15.53 -9.36
N PRO A 39 -9.04 16.42 -8.95
CA PRO A 39 -8.67 17.75 -8.48
C PRO A 39 -7.80 17.75 -7.22
N TYR A 40 -7.87 16.68 -6.44
CA TYR A 40 -7.13 16.52 -5.17
C TYR A 40 -5.79 15.82 -5.36
N LEU A 41 -5.52 15.29 -6.54
CA LEU A 41 -4.21 14.74 -6.94
C LEU A 41 -3.25 15.84 -7.40
N LYS A 42 -3.50 17.11 -7.06
CA LYS A 42 -2.52 18.17 -7.29
C LYS A 42 -1.16 17.67 -6.83
N PRO A 43 -0.10 17.85 -7.63
CA PRO A 43 1.24 17.53 -7.20
C PRO A 43 1.41 18.22 -5.85
N LEU A 44 1.65 17.45 -4.81
CA LEU A 44 2.06 17.97 -3.53
C LEU A 44 3.20 18.93 -3.86
N HIS A 45 3.00 20.24 -3.63
CA HIS A 45 4.09 21.18 -3.63
C HIS A 45 4.96 20.73 -2.47
N TYR A 46 5.91 19.88 -2.79
CA TYR A 46 6.90 19.45 -1.81
C TYR A 46 7.63 20.70 -1.40
N LEU A 47 7.34 21.14 -0.19
CA LEU A 47 8.17 22.05 0.56
C LEU A 47 9.58 21.52 0.38
N GLY A 48 10.47 22.33 -0.21
CA GLY A 48 11.82 21.92 -0.54
C GLY A 48 12.47 21.25 0.67
N LEU A 49 12.42 19.93 0.65
CA LEU A 49 13.07 19.10 1.64
C LEU A 49 14.55 19.25 1.34
N GLU A 50 15.28 19.79 2.31
CA GLU A 50 16.74 19.84 2.30
C GLU A 50 17.26 18.43 1.95
N GLY A 51 18.22 18.31 1.04
CA GLY A 51 18.92 17.05 0.81
C GLY A 51 18.85 16.43 -0.59
N GLY A 52 18.62 17.23 -1.66
CA GLY A 52 18.74 16.71 -3.03
C GLY A 52 17.53 15.90 -3.51
N VAL A 53 16.36 16.11 -2.91
CA VAL A 53 15.10 15.55 -3.36
C VAL A 53 14.53 16.41 -4.48
N ASP A 54 14.45 15.86 -5.68
CA ASP A 54 13.83 16.47 -6.84
C ASP A 54 12.78 15.54 -7.43
N PRO A 55 11.48 15.76 -7.15
CA PRO A 55 10.41 14.90 -7.63
C PRO A 55 10.32 14.83 -9.15
N GLN A 56 10.62 15.92 -9.86
CA GLN A 56 10.54 15.94 -11.32
C GLN A 56 11.65 15.11 -11.94
N LEU A 57 12.87 15.27 -11.42
CA LEU A 57 14.02 14.51 -11.87
C LEU A 57 13.84 13.01 -11.51
N GLN A 58 13.27 12.72 -10.35
CA GLN A 58 13.01 11.35 -9.90
C GLN A 58 11.98 10.64 -10.80
N ILE A 59 10.92 11.34 -11.21
CA ILE A 59 9.95 10.82 -12.19
C ILE A 59 10.63 10.58 -13.55
N GLN A 60 11.54 11.46 -13.98
CA GLN A 60 12.31 11.26 -15.21
C GLN A 60 13.21 10.04 -15.12
N VAL A 61 13.90 9.82 -14.00
CA VAL A 61 14.73 8.64 -13.77
C VAL A 61 13.87 7.37 -13.82
N MET A 62 12.74 7.35 -13.12
CA MET A 62 11.80 6.22 -13.15
C MET A 62 11.30 5.89 -14.56
N SER A 63 11.01 6.92 -15.38
CA SER A 63 10.46 6.73 -16.72
C SER A 63 11.54 6.34 -17.75
N ARG A 64 12.78 6.80 -17.58
CA ARG A 64 13.91 6.47 -18.47
C ARG A 64 14.49 5.08 -18.19
N ASP A 65 14.56 4.71 -16.91
CA ASP A 65 15.09 3.43 -16.50
C ASP A 65 14.20 2.77 -15.43
N PRO A 66 13.10 2.13 -15.85
CA PRO A 66 12.21 1.43 -14.92
C PRO A 66 12.87 0.21 -14.26
N LEU A 67 13.91 -0.38 -14.87
CA LEU A 67 14.67 -1.50 -14.29
C LEU A 67 15.51 -1.02 -13.11
N TYR A 68 16.13 0.13 -13.21
CA TYR A 68 16.83 0.74 -12.09
C TYR A 68 15.89 0.97 -10.90
N TYR A 69 14.69 1.54 -11.15
CA TYR A 69 13.71 1.69 -10.09
C TYR A 69 13.30 0.34 -9.46
N ALA A 70 13.10 -0.69 -10.30
CA ALA A 70 12.78 -2.02 -9.79
C ALA A 70 13.90 -2.61 -8.91
N GLN A 71 15.16 -2.38 -9.25
CA GLN A 71 16.31 -2.78 -8.43
C GLN A 71 16.30 -2.05 -7.09
N VAL A 72 16.16 -0.72 -7.09
CA VAL A 72 16.06 0.09 -5.85
C VAL A 72 14.89 -0.36 -4.96
N PHE A 73 13.75 -0.67 -5.56
CA PHE A 73 12.59 -1.20 -4.87
C PHE A 73 12.87 -2.56 -4.20
N LEU A 74 13.46 -3.50 -4.93
CA LEU A 74 13.80 -4.84 -4.42
C LEU A 74 14.88 -4.76 -3.33
N GLU A 75 15.87 -3.92 -3.51
CA GLU A 75 16.93 -3.71 -2.51
C GLU A 75 16.35 -3.13 -1.21
N THR A 76 15.46 -2.15 -1.32
CA THR A 76 14.77 -1.60 -0.15
C THR A 76 13.96 -2.67 0.60
N ILE A 77 13.22 -3.51 -0.14
CA ILE A 77 12.45 -4.60 0.49
C ILE A 77 13.40 -5.59 1.18
N SER A 78 14.49 -5.98 0.55
CA SER A 78 15.42 -6.95 1.12
C SER A 78 16.12 -6.43 2.38
N THR A 79 16.42 -5.14 2.43
CA THR A 79 17.12 -4.50 3.54
C THR A 79 16.20 -4.19 4.72
N ASP A 80 15.03 -3.63 4.44
CA ASP A 80 14.17 -3.02 5.47
C ASP A 80 12.96 -3.87 5.85
N SER A 81 12.79 -5.05 5.24
CA SER A 81 11.59 -5.89 5.40
C SER A 81 11.25 -6.21 6.86
N LEU A 82 12.24 -6.51 7.69
CA LEU A 82 12.06 -6.82 9.11
C LEU A 82 11.59 -5.60 9.91
N GLU A 83 12.17 -4.44 9.63
CA GLU A 83 11.77 -3.19 10.30
C GLU A 83 10.37 -2.74 9.87
N ILE A 84 10.04 -2.93 8.59
CA ILE A 84 8.70 -2.66 8.07
C ILE A 84 7.67 -3.56 8.74
N LEU A 85 7.94 -4.87 8.85
CA LEU A 85 7.05 -5.81 9.54
C LEU A 85 6.86 -5.45 11.02
N LYS A 86 7.92 -5.13 11.73
CA LYS A 86 7.83 -4.62 13.11
C LYS A 86 6.99 -3.35 13.17
N GLY A 87 7.18 -2.46 12.20
CA GLY A 87 6.45 -1.21 12.11
C GLY A 87 4.96 -1.36 11.80
N VAL A 88 4.53 -2.44 11.15
CA VAL A 88 3.10 -2.74 10.96
C VAL A 88 2.42 -3.08 12.28
N VAL A 89 3.11 -3.78 13.18
CA VAL A 89 2.53 -4.32 14.41
C VAL A 89 2.72 -3.39 15.61
N GLY A 90 3.87 -2.69 15.69
CA GLY A 90 4.24 -2.18 16.99
C GLY A 90 5.17 -0.96 17.06
N ASN A 91 5.33 -0.18 15.99
CA ASN A 91 6.02 1.10 16.11
C ASN A 91 5.01 2.24 16.26
N PHE A 92 4.97 2.81 17.46
CA PHE A 92 4.10 3.94 17.79
C PHE A 92 4.89 5.27 17.80
N GLY A 93 4.19 6.36 17.55
CA GLY A 93 4.80 7.68 17.53
C GLY A 93 5.68 7.93 16.29
N TRP A 94 6.78 8.65 16.47
CA TRP A 94 7.80 8.95 15.45
C TRP A 94 8.86 7.83 15.33
N LEU A 95 8.48 6.55 15.52
CA LEU A 95 9.37 5.38 15.56
C LEU A 95 10.16 5.23 16.88
N ASP A 96 9.85 6.05 17.89
CA ASP A 96 10.60 6.08 19.13
C ASP A 96 10.19 4.98 20.12
N TYR A 97 9.02 4.38 19.92
CA TYR A 97 8.48 3.36 20.82
C TYR A 97 8.30 2.03 20.09
N GLN A 98 9.17 1.08 20.42
CA GLN A 98 9.04 -0.31 19.97
C GLN A 98 8.34 -1.13 21.03
N LEU A 99 7.38 -1.95 20.60
CA LEU A 99 6.75 -2.90 21.52
C LEU A 99 7.73 -3.99 21.95
N PRO A 100 7.62 -4.50 23.20
CA PRO A 100 8.34 -5.70 23.61
C PRO A 100 8.02 -6.87 22.68
N ILE A 101 9.04 -7.69 22.40
CA ILE A 101 8.99 -8.76 21.40
C ILE A 101 7.85 -9.76 21.62
N TYR A 102 7.48 -10.02 22.87
CA TYR A 102 6.39 -10.94 23.22
C TYR A 102 5.02 -10.45 22.72
N LEU A 103 4.80 -9.12 22.60
CA LEU A 103 3.55 -8.58 22.08
C LEU A 103 3.38 -8.85 20.58
N TYR A 104 4.49 -8.89 19.82
CA TYR A 104 4.43 -9.29 18.41
C TYR A 104 3.95 -10.74 18.26
N PHE A 105 4.41 -11.65 19.13
CA PHE A 105 3.95 -13.04 19.15
C PHE A 105 2.46 -13.13 19.49
N PHE A 106 1.98 -12.40 20.48
CA PHE A 106 0.56 -12.38 20.83
C PHE A 106 -0.30 -11.83 19.68
N TYR A 107 0.18 -10.79 19.00
CA TYR A 107 -0.48 -10.24 17.83
C TYR A 107 -0.57 -11.27 16.69
N LEU A 108 0.53 -11.95 16.37
CA LEU A 108 0.57 -12.98 15.32
C LEU A 108 -0.33 -14.18 15.67
N ILE A 109 -0.32 -14.64 16.91
CA ILE A 109 -1.19 -15.74 17.38
C ILE A 109 -2.67 -15.32 17.30
N GLY A 110 -3.01 -14.13 17.79
CA GLY A 110 -4.37 -13.61 17.74
C GLY A 110 -4.87 -13.41 16.30
N PHE A 111 -4.02 -12.90 15.43
CA PHE A 111 -4.33 -12.73 14.03
C PHE A 111 -4.49 -14.08 13.32
N GLY A 112 -3.59 -15.03 13.56
CA GLY A 112 -3.68 -16.40 13.04
C GLY A 112 -4.95 -17.12 13.52
N TYR A 113 -5.34 -16.94 14.78
CA TYR A 113 -6.58 -17.48 15.32
C TYR A 113 -7.82 -16.89 14.62
N LEU A 114 -7.85 -15.57 14.44
CA LEU A 114 -8.93 -14.89 13.72
C LEU A 114 -9.05 -15.36 12.26
N LEU A 115 -7.93 -15.63 11.61
CA LEU A 115 -7.91 -16.15 10.24
C LEU A 115 -8.41 -17.61 10.18
N GLY A 116 -8.05 -18.44 11.16
CA GLY A 116 -8.41 -19.85 11.18
C GLY A 116 -9.83 -20.16 11.69
N SER A 117 -10.48 -19.21 12.38
CA SER A 117 -11.75 -19.45 13.07
C SER A 117 -13.01 -19.29 12.21
N ARG A 118 -12.90 -18.90 10.96
CA ARG A 118 -14.07 -18.70 10.08
C ARG A 118 -14.27 -19.85 9.10
N GLU A 119 -15.47 -20.45 9.15
CA GLU A 119 -15.94 -21.39 8.13
C GLU A 119 -16.26 -20.62 6.82
N VAL A 120 -15.57 -21.01 5.75
CA VAL A 120 -15.79 -20.43 4.40
C VAL A 120 -16.99 -21.09 3.76
N LYS A 121 -18.10 -20.37 3.63
CA LYS A 121 -19.40 -20.92 3.17
C LYS A 121 -19.69 -20.86 1.67
N THR A 122 -18.90 -20.21 0.80
CA THR A 122 -19.27 -20.05 -0.61
C THR A 122 -18.09 -20.13 -1.59
N LYS A 123 -18.17 -21.12 -2.52
CA LYS A 123 -17.15 -21.37 -3.54
C LYS A 123 -17.31 -20.57 -4.87
N GLN A 124 -18.39 -19.81 -5.06
CA GLN A 124 -18.84 -19.47 -6.41
C GLN A 124 -18.28 -18.19 -7.07
N HIS A 125 -17.58 -17.34 -6.34
CA HIS A 125 -16.96 -16.13 -6.92
C HIS A 125 -15.53 -15.85 -6.42
N ARG A 126 -14.86 -16.92 -5.96
CA ARG A 126 -13.56 -16.81 -5.28
C ARG A 126 -12.45 -16.19 -6.12
N ALA A 127 -12.24 -16.70 -7.36
CA ALA A 127 -11.07 -16.31 -8.14
C ALA A 127 -11.06 -14.81 -8.52
N GLY A 128 -12.22 -14.27 -8.90
CA GLY A 128 -12.33 -12.85 -9.25
C GLY A 128 -12.17 -11.92 -8.04
N ALA A 129 -12.77 -12.30 -6.91
CA ALA A 129 -12.64 -11.54 -5.66
C ALA A 129 -11.20 -11.55 -5.15
N LEU A 130 -10.56 -12.72 -5.14
CA LEU A 130 -9.18 -12.89 -4.78
C LEU A 130 -8.26 -12.05 -5.66
N LEU A 131 -8.46 -12.08 -6.99
CA LEU A 131 -7.68 -11.27 -7.92
C LEU A 131 -7.81 -9.77 -7.60
N VAL A 132 -9.03 -9.26 -7.37
CA VAL A 132 -9.23 -7.84 -7.02
C VAL A 132 -8.56 -7.50 -5.69
N LEU A 133 -8.68 -8.35 -4.68
CA LEU A 133 -8.04 -8.14 -3.39
C LEU A 133 -6.50 -8.13 -3.51
N LEU A 134 -5.94 -9.06 -4.27
CA LEU A 134 -4.50 -9.11 -4.55
C LEU A 134 -4.03 -7.85 -5.31
N LEU A 135 -4.79 -7.38 -6.30
CA LEU A 135 -4.48 -6.15 -7.02
C LEU A 135 -4.54 -4.92 -6.11
N VAL A 136 -5.49 -4.88 -5.17
CA VAL A 136 -5.59 -3.78 -4.18
C VAL A 136 -4.38 -3.80 -3.26
N VAL A 137 -4.03 -4.95 -2.70
CA VAL A 137 -2.89 -5.09 -1.77
C VAL A 137 -1.58 -4.76 -2.49
N ALA A 138 -1.32 -5.39 -3.63
CA ALA A 138 -0.10 -5.18 -4.40
C ALA A 138 -0.02 -3.74 -4.94
N GLY A 139 -1.11 -3.22 -5.49
CA GLY A 139 -1.16 -1.87 -6.02
C GLY A 139 -0.92 -0.81 -4.95
N TYR A 140 -1.51 -0.96 -3.76
CA TYR A 140 -1.25 -0.05 -2.64
C TYR A 140 0.20 -0.14 -2.16
N TYR A 141 0.74 -1.36 -2.06
CA TYR A 141 2.11 -1.60 -1.65
C TYR A 141 3.09 -0.90 -2.61
N VAL A 142 3.01 -1.22 -3.90
CA VAL A 142 3.89 -0.65 -4.93
C VAL A 142 3.73 0.87 -5.03
N SER A 143 2.50 1.39 -5.00
CA SER A 143 2.27 2.84 -5.10
C SER A 143 2.80 3.60 -3.88
N THR A 144 2.80 2.99 -2.69
CA THR A 144 3.41 3.58 -1.50
C THR A 144 4.90 3.78 -1.68
N TYR A 145 5.62 2.76 -2.14
CA TYR A 145 7.05 2.87 -2.42
C TYR A 145 7.35 3.88 -3.54
N ALA A 146 6.58 3.84 -4.63
CA ALA A 146 6.75 4.79 -5.73
C ALA A 146 6.57 6.25 -5.26
N SER A 147 5.55 6.50 -4.43
CA SER A 147 5.34 7.83 -3.86
C SER A 147 6.49 8.28 -2.97
N LEU A 148 7.00 7.41 -2.10
CA LEU A 148 8.13 7.74 -1.22
C LEU A 148 9.44 7.90 -2.00
N TYR A 149 9.63 7.12 -3.07
CA TYR A 149 10.76 7.29 -3.98
C TYR A 149 10.75 8.66 -4.63
N ILE A 150 9.59 9.13 -5.08
CA ILE A 150 9.45 10.44 -5.75
C ILE A 150 9.57 11.59 -4.73
N SER A 151 9.03 11.42 -3.52
CA SER A 151 8.80 12.53 -2.60
C SER A 151 9.83 12.68 -1.48
N LEU A 152 10.52 11.61 -1.10
CA LEU A 152 11.42 11.61 0.06
C LEU A 152 12.81 11.05 -0.23
N THR A 153 13.02 10.44 -1.42
CA THR A 153 14.30 9.84 -1.76
C THR A 153 15.10 10.79 -2.65
N SER A 154 16.36 11.05 -2.27
CA SER A 154 17.26 11.85 -3.08
C SER A 154 17.61 11.12 -4.37
N VAL A 155 17.82 11.88 -5.44
CA VAL A 155 18.18 11.32 -6.75
C VAL A 155 19.50 10.54 -6.66
N GLY A 156 19.52 9.32 -7.23
CA GLY A 156 20.68 8.43 -7.23
C GLY A 156 20.84 7.57 -5.95
N HIS A 157 19.90 7.64 -5.00
CA HIS A 157 19.89 6.73 -3.86
C HIS A 157 19.53 5.30 -4.26
N THR A 158 20.22 4.32 -3.67
CA THR A 158 20.01 2.88 -3.92
C THR A 158 18.86 2.28 -3.12
N THR A 159 18.35 2.98 -2.09
CA THR A 159 17.23 2.55 -1.25
C THR A 159 16.20 3.66 -1.11
N ILE A 160 14.93 3.30 -0.96
CA ILE A 160 13.81 4.24 -0.82
C ILE A 160 13.72 4.71 0.62
N LYS A 161 13.82 6.01 0.84
CA LYS A 161 13.76 6.62 2.17
C LYS A 161 12.33 6.76 2.68
N GLY A 162 12.19 6.74 4.01
CA GLY A 162 10.94 7.07 4.70
C GLY A 162 9.87 5.98 4.67
N VAL A 163 10.20 4.77 4.25
CA VAL A 163 9.26 3.63 4.31
C VAL A 163 9.02 3.26 5.77
N GLN A 164 7.74 3.22 6.15
CA GLN A 164 7.35 2.90 7.53
C GLN A 164 6.24 1.86 7.52
N GLY A 165 6.34 0.83 8.37
CA GLY A 165 5.38 -0.25 8.46
C GLY A 165 3.94 0.20 8.69
N ARG A 166 3.73 1.29 9.45
CA ARG A 166 2.39 1.86 9.69
C ARG A 166 1.63 2.26 8.42
N TYR A 167 2.31 2.53 7.31
CA TYR A 167 1.62 2.81 6.05
C TYR A 167 0.85 1.58 5.53
N PHE A 168 1.32 0.39 5.88
CA PHE A 168 0.73 -0.87 5.44
C PHE A 168 -0.32 -1.44 6.41
N LEU A 169 -0.53 -0.80 7.57
CA LEU A 169 -1.54 -1.22 8.54
C LEU A 169 -2.95 -1.30 7.92
N VAL A 170 -3.23 -0.40 6.97
CA VAL A 170 -4.49 -0.38 6.23
C VAL A 170 -4.71 -1.63 5.38
N LEU A 171 -3.65 -2.34 5.01
CA LEU A 171 -3.72 -3.58 4.21
C LEU A 171 -4.05 -4.81 5.05
N VAL A 172 -3.84 -4.79 6.37
CA VAL A 172 -4.03 -5.94 7.24
C VAL A 172 -5.43 -6.57 7.12
N PRO A 173 -6.55 -5.81 7.12
CA PRO A 173 -7.87 -6.38 6.89
C PRO A 173 -8.01 -7.05 5.53
N PHE A 174 -7.42 -6.49 4.47
CA PHE A 174 -7.52 -7.03 3.11
C PHE A 174 -6.67 -8.27 2.93
N VAL A 175 -5.47 -8.33 3.53
CA VAL A 175 -4.65 -9.55 3.59
C VAL A 175 -5.42 -10.65 4.31
N GLY A 176 -6.10 -10.32 5.41
CA GLY A 176 -6.96 -11.25 6.12
C GLY A 176 -8.07 -11.82 5.23
N LEU A 177 -8.70 -11.00 4.39
CA LEU A 177 -9.71 -11.45 3.44
C LEU A 177 -9.12 -12.35 2.34
N VAL A 178 -7.92 -12.02 1.82
CA VAL A 178 -7.22 -12.84 0.82
C VAL A 178 -6.91 -14.24 1.33
N ILE A 179 -6.48 -14.37 2.60
CA ILE A 179 -6.13 -15.67 3.20
C ILE A 179 -7.37 -16.51 3.50
N GLN A 180 -8.53 -15.87 3.75
CA GLN A 180 -9.78 -16.53 4.06
C GLN A 180 -10.58 -17.00 2.83
N GLU A 181 -10.27 -16.49 1.64
CA GLU A 181 -10.85 -16.85 0.36
C GLU A 181 -10.21 -18.13 -0.22
#